data_a6052e4a68d698fdd9f2db6b155d22c8
#
_entry.id   a6052e4a68d698fdd9f2db6b155d22c8
#
_cell.length_a   1.000
_cell.length_b   1.000
_cell.length_c   1.000
_cell.angle_alpha   90.00
_cell.angle_beta   90.00
_cell.angle_gamma   90.00
#
_symmetry.space_group_name_H-M   'P 1'
#
loop_
_entity.id
_entity.type
_entity.pdbx_description
1 polymer ?
#
loop_
_entity_poly.entity_id
_entity_poly.type
_entity_poly.pdbx_seq_one_letter_code
_entity_poly.pdbx_strand_id
1 'polypeptide(L)'
;MEDQLEGIILDWAGTTLDYGCYAPAVVFVEIFNRVGVPISMEEARTPMGAHKRVHIQRITEIPDVKERWSTVNGKYPTEDDVDKLFKDFVPLQLECLADYADLIPGTLEAVKRFRAMGLKIGSTTGYLPDMMNILKSQAVWRGYIPDSSVCAGDVPEGRPAPWMCYKNAENLRIYPMHKLVKVGDTVPDILEGKNAGMWTIGLAKTGNEMGLNLEEVSELEREAPEKYKIRLEMAYGRLRGAGANFVVDEIGNVPEVLVKINEMLRNPQNDYGLEEHFRMGS
;
A
#
# COMPACT_ATOMS: atom_id res chain seq x y z
N MET A 1 -11.98 -22.50 21.36
CA MET A 1 -10.70 -21.89 20.95
C MET A 1 -10.85 -20.40 21.21
N GLU A 2 -9.88 -19.78 21.85
CA GLU A 2 -9.91 -18.34 22.06
C GLU A 2 -9.96 -17.62 20.72
N ASP A 3 -10.73 -16.54 20.64
CA ASP A 3 -10.80 -15.73 19.43
C ASP A 3 -9.51 -14.92 19.33
N GLN A 4 -8.77 -15.09 18.22
CA GLN A 4 -7.49 -14.45 17.99
C GLN A 4 -7.20 -14.36 16.49
N LEU A 5 -6.25 -13.50 16.12
CA LEU A 5 -5.76 -13.39 14.74
C LEU A 5 -5.10 -14.71 14.30
N GLU A 6 -5.38 -15.13 13.08
CA GLU A 6 -4.82 -16.30 12.42
C GLU A 6 -3.97 -15.94 11.20
N GLY A 7 -4.10 -14.71 10.69
CA GLY A 7 -3.31 -14.27 9.54
C GLY A 7 -3.21 -12.76 9.37
N ILE A 8 -2.23 -12.39 8.56
CA ILE A 8 -1.93 -11.02 8.19
C ILE A 8 -1.79 -10.91 6.68
N ILE A 9 -2.40 -9.88 6.09
CA ILE A 9 -2.35 -9.61 4.65
C ILE A 9 -1.55 -8.31 4.45
N LEU A 10 -0.36 -8.41 3.88
CA LEU A 10 0.54 -7.29 3.67
C LEU A 10 0.43 -6.76 2.24
N ASP A 11 0.49 -5.46 2.06
CA ASP A 11 0.80 -4.86 0.77
C ASP A 11 2.30 -5.02 0.44
N TRP A 12 2.69 -4.67 -0.80
CA TRP A 12 4.07 -4.77 -1.28
C TRP A 12 4.79 -3.42 -1.22
N ALA A 13 4.61 -2.57 -2.22
CA ALA A 13 5.32 -1.29 -2.32
C ALA A 13 4.91 -0.31 -1.22
N GLY A 14 5.88 0.22 -0.48
CA GLY A 14 5.61 1.11 0.66
C GLY A 14 5.32 0.39 1.98
N THR A 15 5.05 -0.92 1.92
CA THR A 15 4.72 -1.75 3.08
C THR A 15 5.81 -2.77 3.40
N THR A 16 6.23 -3.59 2.42
CA THR A 16 7.24 -4.63 2.60
C THR A 16 8.52 -4.37 1.79
N LEU A 17 8.40 -3.68 0.66
CA LEU A 17 9.50 -3.27 -0.21
C LEU A 17 9.22 -1.90 -0.83
N ASP A 18 10.16 -1.33 -1.61
CA ASP A 18 10.04 -0.05 -2.31
C ASP A 18 9.63 1.08 -1.35
N TYR A 19 10.56 1.47 -0.47
CA TYR A 19 10.34 2.56 0.48
C TYR A 19 9.91 3.84 -0.22
N GLY A 20 8.73 4.37 0.12
CA GLY A 20 8.14 5.56 -0.49
C GLY A 20 7.35 5.30 -1.77
N CYS A 21 7.13 4.04 -2.21
CA CYS A 21 6.40 3.70 -3.45
C CYS A 21 6.96 4.41 -4.69
N TYR A 22 8.27 4.33 -4.93
CA TYR A 22 8.92 5.04 -6.04
C TYR A 22 8.73 4.34 -7.38
N ALA A 23 8.83 3.00 -7.42
CA ALA A 23 8.76 2.25 -8.68
C ALA A 23 7.58 2.63 -9.59
N PRO A 24 6.33 2.68 -9.11
CA PRO A 24 5.23 3.09 -9.97
C PRO A 24 5.19 4.61 -10.21
N ALA A 25 5.57 5.42 -9.22
CA ALA A 25 5.45 6.88 -9.29
C ALA A 25 6.33 7.47 -10.40
N VAL A 26 7.60 7.04 -10.50
CA VAL A 26 8.52 7.52 -11.54
C VAL A 26 8.06 7.13 -12.93
N VAL A 27 7.47 5.95 -13.11
CA VAL A 27 6.96 5.50 -14.41
C VAL A 27 5.71 6.28 -14.83
N PHE A 28 4.81 6.60 -13.87
CA PHE A 28 3.66 7.48 -14.19
C PHE A 28 4.13 8.86 -14.65
N VAL A 29 5.10 9.47 -13.98
CA VAL A 29 5.67 10.75 -14.42
C VAL A 29 6.25 10.64 -15.82
N GLU A 30 6.98 9.58 -16.10
CA GLU A 30 7.62 9.37 -17.41
C GLU A 30 6.61 9.21 -18.56
N ILE A 31 5.56 8.39 -18.41
CA ILE A 31 4.58 8.19 -19.48
C ILE A 31 3.81 9.47 -19.82
N PHE A 32 3.49 10.29 -18.82
CA PHE A 32 2.84 11.58 -19.03
C PHE A 32 3.79 12.60 -19.67
N ASN A 33 5.07 12.60 -19.30
CA ASN A 33 6.09 13.44 -19.95
C ASN A 33 6.24 13.10 -21.43
N ARG A 34 6.22 11.82 -21.81
CA ARG A 34 6.33 11.36 -23.21
C ARG A 34 5.21 11.88 -24.11
N VAL A 35 4.03 12.12 -23.56
CA VAL A 35 2.90 12.70 -24.30
C VAL A 35 2.82 14.22 -24.17
N GLY A 36 3.84 14.87 -23.59
CA GLY A 36 3.93 16.33 -23.45
C GLY A 36 3.00 16.92 -22.36
N VAL A 37 2.48 16.09 -21.47
CA VAL A 37 1.61 16.48 -20.34
C VAL A 37 2.33 16.19 -19.03
N PRO A 38 3.31 17.00 -18.60
CA PRO A 38 4.08 16.72 -17.39
C PRO A 38 3.19 16.72 -16.15
N ILE A 39 3.42 15.74 -15.28
CA ILE A 39 2.77 15.64 -13.96
C ILE A 39 3.82 15.68 -12.85
N SER A 40 3.42 16.17 -11.67
CA SER A 40 4.26 16.12 -10.49
C SER A 40 4.25 14.72 -9.85
N MET A 41 5.23 14.45 -8.97
CA MET A 41 5.25 13.24 -8.15
C MET A 41 4.02 13.15 -7.23
N GLU A 42 3.50 14.27 -6.76
CA GLU A 42 2.29 14.33 -5.94
C GLU A 42 1.05 13.91 -6.75
N GLU A 43 0.89 14.45 -7.97
CA GLU A 43 -0.18 14.06 -8.89
C GLU A 43 -0.09 12.57 -9.26
N ALA A 44 1.13 12.07 -9.53
CA ALA A 44 1.38 10.65 -9.80
C ALA A 44 1.00 9.75 -8.61
N ARG A 45 1.15 10.22 -7.37
CA ARG A 45 0.88 9.44 -6.15
C ARG A 45 -0.57 9.44 -5.71
N THR A 46 -1.36 10.45 -6.11
CA THR A 46 -2.74 10.63 -5.62
C THR A 46 -3.61 9.38 -5.73
N PRO A 47 -3.63 8.60 -6.84
CA PRO A 47 -4.42 7.38 -6.94
C PRO A 47 -3.67 6.10 -6.53
N MET A 48 -2.53 6.18 -5.81
CA MET A 48 -1.71 5.02 -5.48
C MET A 48 -2.51 3.89 -4.81
N GLY A 49 -2.09 2.65 -5.02
CA GLY A 49 -2.77 1.47 -4.51
C GLY A 49 -3.85 0.88 -5.42
N ALA A 50 -4.36 1.64 -6.40
CA ALA A 50 -5.33 1.17 -7.40
C ALA A 50 -4.68 0.28 -8.48
N HIS A 51 -5.52 -0.48 -9.21
CA HIS A 51 -5.09 -1.16 -10.45
C HIS A 51 -4.47 -0.14 -11.43
N LYS A 52 -3.38 -0.49 -12.09
CA LYS A 52 -2.54 0.47 -12.84
C LYS A 52 -3.27 1.25 -13.94
N ARG A 53 -4.18 0.61 -14.68
CA ARG A 53 -5.00 1.30 -15.68
C ARG A 53 -5.95 2.31 -15.03
N VAL A 54 -6.62 1.91 -13.94
CA VAL A 54 -7.51 2.79 -13.17
C VAL A 54 -6.73 3.94 -12.54
N HIS A 55 -5.50 3.70 -12.11
CA HIS A 55 -4.60 4.73 -11.59
C HIS A 55 -4.31 5.80 -12.67
N ILE A 56 -3.94 5.40 -13.88
CA ILE A 56 -3.72 6.31 -15.01
C ILE A 56 -4.99 7.11 -15.31
N GLN A 57 -6.15 6.45 -15.38
CA GLN A 57 -7.43 7.12 -15.58
C GLN A 57 -7.66 8.22 -14.53
N ARG A 58 -7.48 7.90 -13.25
CA ARG A 58 -7.65 8.87 -12.16
C ARG A 58 -6.65 10.03 -12.23
N ILE A 59 -5.42 9.81 -12.68
CA ILE A 59 -4.48 10.91 -12.93
C ILE A 59 -5.03 11.84 -14.02
N THR A 60 -5.59 11.30 -15.11
CA THR A 60 -6.18 12.12 -16.18
C THR A 60 -7.43 12.89 -15.74
N GLU A 61 -8.07 12.49 -14.65
CA GLU A 61 -9.25 13.13 -14.07
C GLU A 61 -8.88 14.26 -13.07
N ILE A 62 -7.62 14.35 -12.61
CA ILE A 62 -7.14 15.47 -11.78
C ILE A 62 -7.34 16.78 -12.56
N PRO A 63 -8.04 17.80 -11.99
CA PRO A 63 -8.40 18.99 -12.73
C PRO A 63 -7.24 19.65 -13.47
N ASP A 64 -6.11 19.88 -12.80
CA ASP A 64 -4.95 20.52 -13.38
C ASP A 64 -4.28 19.66 -14.49
N VAL A 65 -4.27 18.34 -14.34
CA VAL A 65 -3.76 17.41 -15.37
C VAL A 65 -4.69 17.40 -16.57
N LYS A 66 -6.00 17.37 -16.35
CA LYS A 66 -7.03 17.38 -17.38
C LYS A 66 -6.95 18.65 -18.26
N GLU A 67 -6.75 19.79 -17.64
CA GLU A 67 -6.59 21.07 -18.36
C GLU A 67 -5.25 21.12 -19.12
N ARG A 68 -4.15 20.66 -18.53
CA ARG A 68 -2.85 20.53 -19.26
C ARG A 68 -2.98 19.61 -20.46
N TRP A 69 -3.67 18.46 -20.29
CA TRP A 69 -3.95 17.53 -21.39
C TRP A 69 -4.71 18.20 -22.52
N SER A 70 -5.80 18.92 -22.20
CA SER A 70 -6.62 19.65 -23.18
C SER A 70 -5.81 20.70 -23.92
N THR A 71 -4.93 21.42 -23.22
CA THR A 71 -4.05 22.44 -23.82
C THR A 71 -3.08 21.83 -24.84
N VAL A 72 -2.49 20.66 -24.54
CA VAL A 72 -1.52 20.00 -25.40
C VAL A 72 -2.20 19.29 -26.58
N ASN A 73 -3.31 18.58 -26.33
CA ASN A 73 -3.93 17.68 -27.30
C ASN A 73 -5.18 18.26 -27.99
N GLY A 74 -5.64 19.47 -27.61
CA GLY A 74 -6.83 20.13 -28.18
C GLY A 74 -8.16 19.48 -27.78
N LYS A 75 -8.16 18.49 -26.89
CA LYS A 75 -9.33 17.76 -26.36
C LYS A 75 -9.03 17.18 -25.00
N TYR A 76 -10.07 16.89 -24.21
CA TYR A 76 -9.92 16.16 -22.95
C TYR A 76 -9.48 14.69 -23.17
N PRO A 77 -8.81 14.08 -22.17
CA PRO A 77 -8.39 12.67 -22.25
C PRO A 77 -9.59 11.73 -22.42
N THR A 78 -9.40 10.70 -23.22
CA THR A 78 -10.40 9.66 -23.52
C THR A 78 -9.93 8.30 -22.96
N GLU A 79 -10.81 7.31 -22.94
CA GLU A 79 -10.46 5.93 -22.59
C GLU A 79 -9.36 5.36 -23.49
N ASP A 80 -9.37 5.69 -24.81
CA ASP A 80 -8.31 5.28 -25.74
C ASP A 80 -6.95 5.90 -25.39
N ASP A 81 -6.94 7.12 -24.85
CA ASP A 81 -5.71 7.77 -24.40
C ASP A 81 -5.18 7.11 -23.11
N VAL A 82 -6.08 6.74 -22.19
CA VAL A 82 -5.74 5.94 -21.00
C VAL A 82 -5.16 4.58 -21.39
N ASP A 83 -5.75 3.89 -22.37
CA ASP A 83 -5.26 2.59 -22.87
C ASP A 83 -3.87 2.69 -23.50
N LYS A 84 -3.58 3.75 -24.24
CA LYS A 84 -2.24 4.02 -24.79
C LYS A 84 -1.22 4.26 -23.68
N LEU A 85 -1.53 5.13 -22.71
CA LEU A 85 -0.65 5.38 -21.57
C LEU A 85 -0.39 4.10 -20.78
N PHE A 86 -1.42 3.27 -20.57
CA PHE A 86 -1.27 1.99 -19.88
C PHE A 86 -0.39 1.00 -20.65
N LYS A 87 -0.52 0.96 -21.98
CA LYS A 87 0.34 0.14 -22.84
C LYS A 87 1.81 0.56 -22.76
N ASP A 88 2.08 1.86 -22.65
CA ASP A 88 3.45 2.38 -22.50
C ASP A 88 3.99 2.22 -21.07
N PHE A 89 3.11 2.24 -20.07
CA PHE A 89 3.46 2.05 -18.66
C PHE A 89 4.03 0.65 -18.37
N VAL A 90 3.40 -0.40 -18.90
CA VAL A 90 3.72 -1.80 -18.53
C VAL A 90 5.19 -2.14 -18.81
N PRO A 91 5.76 -1.95 -20.02
CA PRO A 91 7.15 -2.29 -20.26
C PRO A 91 8.14 -1.47 -19.42
N LEU A 92 7.90 -0.18 -19.23
CA LEU A 92 8.76 0.67 -18.40
C LEU A 92 8.76 0.22 -16.93
N GLN A 93 7.58 -0.14 -16.42
CA GLN A 93 7.49 -0.65 -15.06
C GLN A 93 8.24 -1.96 -14.90
N LEU A 94 8.14 -2.88 -15.88
CA LEU A 94 8.87 -4.15 -15.86
C LEU A 94 10.38 -3.95 -15.88
N GLU A 95 10.88 -2.98 -16.65
CA GLU A 95 12.31 -2.66 -16.75
C GLU A 95 12.90 -2.15 -15.44
N CYS A 96 12.20 -1.26 -14.72
CA CYS A 96 12.73 -0.62 -13.52
C CYS A 96 12.41 -1.35 -12.22
N LEU A 97 11.47 -2.30 -12.22
CA LEU A 97 10.87 -2.83 -10.99
C LEU A 97 11.88 -3.54 -10.06
N ALA A 98 12.88 -4.21 -10.64
CA ALA A 98 13.92 -4.89 -9.88
C ALA A 98 14.80 -3.92 -9.06
N ASP A 99 15.00 -2.70 -9.56
CA ASP A 99 15.82 -1.67 -8.92
C ASP A 99 15.16 -1.09 -7.66
N TYR A 100 13.83 -1.25 -7.55
CA TYR A 100 13.03 -0.80 -6.40
C TYR A 100 12.54 -1.94 -5.51
N ALA A 101 13.12 -3.15 -5.64
CA ALA A 101 12.66 -4.33 -4.91
C ALA A 101 13.37 -4.54 -3.56
N ASP A 102 14.08 -3.56 -3.04
CA ASP A 102 14.69 -3.65 -1.71
C ASP A 102 13.63 -3.68 -0.63
N LEU A 103 13.84 -4.57 0.36
CA LEU A 103 12.94 -4.67 1.49
C LEU A 103 13.03 -3.42 2.36
N ILE A 104 11.88 -2.95 2.82
CA ILE A 104 11.79 -1.88 3.81
C ILE A 104 12.46 -2.36 5.10
N PRO A 105 13.30 -1.51 5.76
CA PRO A 105 13.92 -1.86 7.03
C PRO A 105 12.90 -2.39 8.04
N GLY A 106 13.26 -3.46 8.76
CA GLY A 106 12.38 -4.10 9.74
C GLY A 106 11.41 -5.15 9.17
N THR A 107 11.29 -5.29 7.83
CA THR A 107 10.34 -6.25 7.22
C THR A 107 10.61 -7.69 7.64
N LEU A 108 11.85 -8.18 7.57
CA LEU A 108 12.16 -9.57 7.92
C LEU A 108 11.97 -9.86 9.42
N GLU A 109 12.33 -8.91 10.27
CA GLU A 109 12.13 -9.00 11.71
C GLU A 109 10.64 -9.05 12.06
N ALA A 110 9.83 -8.20 11.45
CA ALA A 110 8.37 -8.21 11.62
C ALA A 110 7.77 -9.54 11.15
N VAL A 111 8.14 -10.01 9.95
CA VAL A 111 7.71 -11.31 9.40
C VAL A 111 8.08 -12.47 10.34
N LYS A 112 9.29 -12.47 10.89
CA LYS A 112 9.70 -13.47 11.89
C LYS A 112 8.81 -13.42 13.14
N ARG A 113 8.47 -12.23 13.62
CA ARG A 113 7.55 -12.04 14.76
C ARG A 113 6.13 -12.51 14.42
N PHE A 114 5.60 -12.20 13.23
CA PHE A 114 4.29 -12.68 12.78
C PHE A 114 4.24 -14.21 12.76
N ARG A 115 5.28 -14.86 12.22
CA ARG A 115 5.41 -16.32 12.23
C ARG A 115 5.48 -16.90 13.66
N ALA A 116 6.21 -16.25 14.57
CA ALA A 116 6.30 -16.66 15.97
C ALA A 116 4.95 -16.53 16.71
N MET A 117 4.09 -15.62 16.27
CA MET A 117 2.70 -15.49 16.77
C MET A 117 1.75 -16.52 16.14
N GLY A 118 2.22 -17.40 15.26
CA GLY A 118 1.42 -18.41 14.56
C GLY A 118 0.63 -17.90 13.37
N LEU A 119 0.87 -16.67 12.90
CA LEU A 119 0.12 -16.08 11.79
C LEU A 119 0.59 -16.61 10.45
N LYS A 120 -0.37 -16.90 9.56
CA LYS A 120 -0.13 -17.07 8.14
C LYS A 120 -0.04 -15.72 7.45
N ILE A 121 0.81 -15.61 6.43
CA ILE A 121 1.08 -14.36 5.75
C ILE A 121 0.56 -14.41 4.32
N GLY A 122 -0.44 -13.58 4.03
CA GLY A 122 -0.88 -13.30 2.68
C GLY A 122 -0.33 -11.97 2.17
N SER A 123 -0.49 -11.72 0.88
CA SER A 123 -0.19 -10.41 0.32
C SER A 123 -1.18 -10.00 -0.78
N THR A 124 -1.43 -8.69 -0.91
CA THR A 124 -2.22 -8.11 -2.00
C THR A 124 -1.46 -6.97 -2.66
N THR A 125 -1.72 -6.70 -3.93
CA THR A 125 -1.08 -5.59 -4.65
C THR A 125 -1.88 -5.15 -5.87
N GLY A 126 -1.74 -3.87 -6.23
CA GLY A 126 -2.24 -3.33 -7.50
C GLY A 126 -1.35 -3.62 -8.71
N TYR A 127 -0.25 -4.34 -8.55
CA TYR A 127 0.62 -4.77 -9.65
C TYR A 127 -0.05 -5.86 -10.51
N LEU A 128 0.43 -6.00 -11.75
CA LEU A 128 0.00 -7.05 -12.68
C LEU A 128 0.76 -8.36 -12.43
N PRO A 129 0.26 -9.52 -12.90
CA PRO A 129 0.91 -10.83 -12.70
C PRO A 129 2.38 -10.87 -13.13
N ASP A 130 2.73 -10.29 -14.29
CA ASP A 130 4.13 -10.28 -14.78
C ASP A 130 5.06 -9.44 -13.89
N MET A 131 4.55 -8.33 -13.36
CA MET A 131 5.27 -7.49 -12.38
C MET A 131 5.49 -8.28 -11.09
N MET A 132 4.47 -9.03 -10.65
CA MET A 132 4.56 -9.85 -9.45
C MET A 132 5.55 -11.01 -9.58
N ASN A 133 5.76 -11.56 -10.77
CA ASN A 133 6.77 -12.58 -11.00
C ASN A 133 8.19 -12.04 -10.72
N ILE A 134 8.47 -10.79 -11.12
CA ILE A 134 9.74 -10.11 -10.83
C ILE A 134 9.86 -9.86 -9.32
N LEU A 135 8.87 -9.22 -8.71
CA LEU A 135 8.90 -8.86 -7.29
C LEU A 135 9.01 -10.09 -6.38
N LYS A 136 8.25 -11.15 -6.66
CA LYS A 136 8.33 -12.41 -5.90
C LYS A 136 9.73 -13.01 -5.96
N SER A 137 10.36 -13.03 -7.15
CA SER A 137 11.72 -13.55 -7.31
C SER A 137 12.72 -12.72 -6.50
N GLN A 138 12.62 -11.40 -6.54
CA GLN A 138 13.46 -10.48 -5.77
C GLN A 138 13.23 -10.61 -4.26
N ALA A 139 11.98 -10.75 -3.82
CA ALA A 139 11.61 -10.91 -2.42
C ALA A 139 12.11 -12.25 -1.84
N VAL A 140 11.95 -13.35 -2.58
CA VAL A 140 12.48 -14.67 -2.20
C VAL A 140 13.99 -14.62 -2.00
N TRP A 141 14.72 -14.00 -2.93
CA TRP A 141 16.17 -13.84 -2.81
C TRP A 141 16.57 -13.05 -1.55
N ARG A 142 15.74 -12.10 -1.13
CA ARG A 142 15.93 -11.30 0.09
C ARG A 142 15.35 -11.94 1.36
N GLY A 143 14.73 -13.11 1.27
CA GLY A 143 14.19 -13.87 2.41
C GLY A 143 12.72 -13.57 2.76
N TYR A 144 12.01 -12.77 1.96
CA TYR A 144 10.58 -12.54 2.16
C TYR A 144 9.72 -13.46 1.31
N ILE A 145 8.98 -14.37 1.96
CA ILE A 145 8.16 -15.39 1.31
C ILE A 145 6.79 -15.44 1.99
N PRO A 146 5.75 -14.77 1.46
CA PRO A 146 4.38 -14.92 1.95
C PRO A 146 3.79 -16.29 1.56
N ASP A 147 2.83 -16.80 2.36
CA ASP A 147 2.16 -18.09 2.12
C ASP A 147 1.17 -18.00 0.95
N SER A 148 0.64 -16.80 0.69
CA SER A 148 -0.26 -16.51 -0.42
C SER A 148 0.04 -15.13 -0.97
N SER A 149 -0.05 -14.97 -2.30
CA SER A 149 0.10 -13.67 -2.95
C SER A 149 -0.95 -13.54 -4.04
N VAL A 150 -1.77 -12.50 -3.96
CA VAL A 150 -2.83 -12.19 -4.91
C VAL A 150 -2.62 -10.79 -5.46
N CYS A 151 -2.65 -10.64 -6.77
CA CYS A 151 -2.56 -9.35 -7.45
C CYS A 151 -3.88 -8.94 -8.10
N ALA A 152 -3.99 -7.68 -8.49
CA ALA A 152 -5.23 -7.13 -9.05
C ALA A 152 -5.71 -7.88 -10.32
N GLY A 153 -4.80 -8.52 -11.06
CA GLY A 153 -5.15 -9.33 -12.24
C GLY A 153 -5.71 -10.73 -11.92
N ASP A 154 -5.63 -11.19 -10.67
CA ASP A 154 -6.11 -12.52 -10.24
C ASP A 154 -7.57 -12.52 -9.80
N VAL A 155 -8.22 -11.35 -9.79
CA VAL A 155 -9.56 -11.13 -9.25
C VAL A 155 -10.41 -10.28 -10.20
N PRO A 156 -11.76 -10.30 -10.08
CA PRO A 156 -12.65 -9.53 -10.95
C PRO A 156 -12.44 -8.02 -10.88
N GLU A 157 -12.07 -7.51 -9.69
CA GLU A 157 -11.86 -6.09 -9.44
C GLU A 157 -10.80 -5.90 -8.34
N GLY A 158 -9.86 -4.96 -8.58
CA GLY A 158 -8.85 -4.56 -7.58
C GLY A 158 -9.41 -3.63 -6.51
N ARG A 159 -8.53 -3.12 -5.65
CA ARG A 159 -8.87 -2.18 -4.58
C ARG A 159 -9.72 -1.00 -5.06
N PRO A 160 -10.69 -0.57 -4.29
CA PRO A 160 -11.00 -0.93 -2.90
C PRO A 160 -11.92 -2.16 -2.74
N ALA A 161 -12.22 -2.89 -3.82
CA ALA A 161 -13.00 -4.12 -3.73
C ALA A 161 -12.23 -5.19 -2.92
N PRO A 162 -12.91 -6.00 -2.09
CA PRO A 162 -12.28 -6.90 -1.13
C PRO A 162 -11.78 -8.23 -1.71
N TRP A 163 -11.85 -8.40 -3.03
CA TRP A 163 -11.65 -9.69 -3.68
C TRP A 163 -10.27 -10.31 -3.45
N MET A 164 -9.21 -9.51 -3.44
CA MET A 164 -7.86 -10.04 -3.17
C MET A 164 -7.72 -10.50 -1.72
N CYS A 165 -8.37 -9.81 -0.77
CA CYS A 165 -8.43 -10.24 0.63
C CYS A 165 -9.20 -11.54 0.79
N TYR A 166 -10.36 -11.68 0.15
CA TYR A 166 -11.13 -12.94 0.17
C TYR A 166 -10.37 -14.10 -0.46
N LYS A 167 -9.68 -13.86 -1.58
CA LYS A 167 -8.87 -14.88 -2.22
C LYS A 167 -7.68 -15.31 -1.35
N ASN A 168 -7.05 -14.39 -0.64
CA ASN A 168 -6.03 -14.73 0.35
C ASN A 168 -6.60 -15.53 1.52
N ALA A 169 -7.78 -15.14 2.05
CA ALA A 169 -8.45 -15.87 3.13
C ALA A 169 -8.75 -17.32 2.73
N GLU A 170 -9.26 -17.54 1.50
CA GLU A 170 -9.46 -18.87 0.92
C GLU A 170 -8.16 -19.67 0.82
N ASN A 171 -7.11 -19.08 0.23
CA ASN A 171 -5.81 -19.73 0.05
C ASN A 171 -5.17 -20.11 1.40
N LEU A 172 -5.29 -19.23 2.38
CA LEU A 172 -4.75 -19.42 3.73
C LEU A 172 -5.66 -20.30 4.60
N ARG A 173 -6.92 -20.57 4.15
CA ARG A 173 -7.94 -21.30 4.90
C ARG A 173 -8.23 -20.67 6.25
N ILE A 174 -8.51 -19.36 6.25
CA ILE A 174 -8.84 -18.58 7.44
C ILE A 174 -10.26 -18.01 7.30
N TYR A 175 -11.08 -18.23 8.30
CA TYR A 175 -12.44 -17.71 8.45
C TYR A 175 -12.80 -17.68 9.95
N PRO A 176 -13.55 -16.73 10.41
CA PRO A 176 -14.11 -15.52 9.76
C PRO A 176 -13.09 -14.43 9.49
N MET A 177 -13.47 -13.41 8.69
CA MET A 177 -12.57 -12.37 8.19
C MET A 177 -11.97 -11.49 9.30
N HIS A 178 -12.63 -11.33 10.45
CA HIS A 178 -12.10 -10.60 11.60
C HIS A 178 -10.89 -11.27 12.27
N LYS A 179 -10.55 -12.50 11.90
CA LYS A 179 -9.30 -13.18 12.28
C LYS A 179 -8.11 -12.82 11.40
N LEU A 180 -8.33 -11.94 10.45
CA LEU A 180 -7.32 -11.41 9.54
C LEU A 180 -7.12 -9.92 9.78
N VAL A 181 -5.90 -9.46 9.55
CA VAL A 181 -5.55 -8.05 9.54
C VAL A 181 -4.93 -7.67 8.20
N LYS A 182 -5.39 -6.57 7.60
CA LYS A 182 -4.79 -5.96 6.41
C LYS A 182 -3.84 -4.86 6.83
N VAL A 183 -2.62 -4.89 6.31
CA VAL A 183 -1.60 -3.86 6.52
C VAL A 183 -1.22 -3.25 5.18
N GLY A 184 -1.18 -1.94 5.10
CA GLY A 184 -0.80 -1.21 3.89
C GLY A 184 -0.54 0.25 4.16
N ASP A 185 -0.05 0.96 3.16
CA ASP A 185 0.41 2.35 3.27
C ASP A 185 -0.47 3.34 2.49
N THR A 186 -1.51 2.86 1.80
CA THR A 186 -2.40 3.69 0.99
C THR A 186 -3.85 3.65 1.49
N VAL A 187 -4.62 4.70 1.15
CA VAL A 187 -6.07 4.73 1.38
C VAL A 187 -6.79 3.53 0.76
N PRO A 188 -6.49 3.10 -0.50
CA PRO A 188 -7.07 1.89 -1.07
C PRO A 188 -6.79 0.59 -0.28
N ASP A 189 -5.65 0.46 0.41
CA ASP A 189 -5.37 -0.69 1.29
C ASP A 189 -6.32 -0.74 2.47
N ILE A 190 -6.51 0.41 3.12
CA ILE A 190 -7.40 0.52 4.27
C ILE A 190 -8.84 0.19 3.87
N LEU A 191 -9.30 0.75 2.75
CA LEU A 191 -10.65 0.48 2.24
C LEU A 191 -10.83 -0.98 1.83
N GLU A 192 -9.84 -1.62 1.20
CA GLU A 192 -9.84 -3.04 0.85
C GLU A 192 -10.06 -3.92 2.10
N GLY A 193 -9.26 -3.70 3.14
CA GLY A 193 -9.37 -4.43 4.40
C GLY A 193 -10.71 -4.22 5.12
N LYS A 194 -11.19 -2.98 5.18
CA LYS A 194 -12.51 -2.64 5.75
C LYS A 194 -13.65 -3.32 4.99
N ASN A 195 -13.64 -3.23 3.67
CA ASN A 195 -14.66 -3.83 2.82
C ASN A 195 -14.64 -5.36 2.92
N ALA A 196 -13.47 -5.94 3.25
CA ALA A 196 -13.35 -7.37 3.53
C ALA A 196 -13.84 -7.78 4.94
N GLY A 197 -14.12 -6.85 5.83
CA GLY A 197 -14.46 -7.15 7.23
C GLY A 197 -13.26 -7.53 8.09
N MET A 198 -12.07 -7.07 7.73
CA MET A 198 -10.80 -7.32 8.42
C MET A 198 -10.43 -6.14 9.33
N TRP A 199 -9.55 -6.38 10.29
CA TRP A 199 -8.78 -5.33 10.94
C TRP A 199 -7.85 -4.65 9.92
N THR A 200 -7.58 -3.36 10.13
CA THR A 200 -6.74 -2.58 9.22
C THR A 200 -5.68 -1.78 9.99
N ILE A 201 -4.43 -1.84 9.50
CA ILE A 201 -3.30 -1.09 10.04
C ILE A 201 -2.67 -0.30 8.88
N GLY A 202 -2.59 1.02 9.04
CA GLY A 202 -1.92 1.90 8.11
C GLY A 202 -0.45 2.12 8.47
N LEU A 203 0.45 2.18 7.47
CA LEU A 203 1.86 2.54 7.64
C LEU A 203 2.08 3.96 7.11
N ALA A 204 2.36 4.91 8.01
CA ALA A 204 2.41 6.32 7.66
C ALA A 204 3.76 6.79 7.13
N LYS A 205 4.88 6.22 7.61
CA LYS A 205 6.24 6.73 7.37
C LYS A 205 6.87 6.15 6.11
N THR A 206 6.68 4.86 5.85
CA THR A 206 7.44 4.12 4.83
C THR A 206 6.82 4.10 3.46
N GLY A 207 5.58 4.60 3.33
CA GLY A 207 4.78 4.40 2.13
C GLY A 207 4.47 5.66 1.32
N ASN A 208 3.47 5.50 0.48
CA ASN A 208 3.00 6.51 -0.46
C ASN A 208 2.56 7.82 0.21
N GLU A 209 1.92 7.73 1.39
CA GLU A 209 1.37 8.91 2.06
C GLU A 209 2.48 9.85 2.56
N MET A 210 3.63 9.31 2.96
CA MET A 210 4.85 10.08 3.19
C MET A 210 5.54 10.47 1.88
N GLY A 211 5.61 9.53 0.92
CA GLY A 211 6.06 9.75 -0.45
C GLY A 211 7.52 10.18 -0.58
N LEU A 212 8.37 9.82 0.37
CA LEU A 212 9.81 10.06 0.41
C LEU A 212 10.53 8.72 0.54
N ASN A 213 11.74 8.61 -0.05
CA ASN A 213 12.60 7.46 0.18
C ASN A 213 13.27 7.52 1.57
N LEU A 214 13.97 6.46 1.94
CA LEU A 214 14.59 6.33 3.26
C LEU A 214 15.60 7.45 3.56
N GLU A 215 16.39 7.86 2.56
CA GLU A 215 17.39 8.92 2.70
C GLU A 215 16.71 10.29 2.87
N GLU A 216 15.72 10.60 2.02
CA GLU A 216 14.95 11.83 2.09
C GLU A 216 14.17 11.98 3.40
N VAL A 217 13.63 10.88 3.93
CA VAL A 217 12.96 10.89 5.26
C VAL A 217 13.97 11.22 6.34
N SER A 218 15.14 10.56 6.31
CA SER A 218 16.19 10.77 7.32
C SER A 218 16.77 12.20 7.26
N GLU A 219 16.92 12.74 6.05
CA GLU A 219 17.36 14.11 5.83
C GLU A 219 16.32 15.12 6.32
N LEU A 220 15.06 14.94 5.95
CA LEU A 220 13.95 15.82 6.37
C LEU A 220 13.79 15.83 7.89
N GLU A 221 13.89 14.68 8.55
CA GLU A 221 13.80 14.54 10.01
C GLU A 221 14.95 15.29 10.71
N ARG A 222 16.17 15.20 10.15
CA ARG A 222 17.38 15.85 10.70
C ARG A 222 17.38 17.36 10.45
N GLU A 223 17.07 17.81 9.23
CA GLU A 223 17.27 19.20 8.80
C GLU A 223 16.04 20.08 8.98
N ALA A 224 14.85 19.51 8.97
CA ALA A 224 13.59 20.24 9.10
C ALA A 224 12.55 19.45 9.93
N PRO A 225 12.81 19.17 11.23
CA PRO A 225 11.98 18.28 12.05
C PRO A 225 10.51 18.70 12.14
N GLU A 226 10.22 20.00 12.12
CA GLU A 226 8.83 20.47 12.13
C GLU A 226 8.10 20.17 10.82
N LYS A 227 8.79 20.26 9.66
CA LYS A 227 8.21 19.87 8.36
C LYS A 227 7.99 18.36 8.30
N TYR A 228 8.94 17.58 8.83
CA TYR A 228 8.81 16.14 8.95
C TYR A 228 7.57 15.76 9.76
N LYS A 229 7.39 16.35 10.96
CA LYS A 229 6.21 16.10 11.81
C LYS A 229 4.89 16.43 11.10
N ILE A 230 4.83 17.60 10.46
CA ILE A 230 3.63 18.02 9.72
C ILE A 230 3.31 17.00 8.62
N ARG A 231 4.30 16.58 7.84
CA ARG A 231 4.11 15.62 6.75
C ARG A 231 3.68 14.25 7.26
N LEU A 232 4.31 13.77 8.33
CA LEU A 232 3.95 12.50 8.97
C LEU A 232 2.53 12.56 9.53
N GLU A 233 2.13 13.64 10.22
CA GLU A 233 0.75 13.84 10.69
C GLU A 233 -0.27 13.85 9.55
N MET A 234 0.05 14.44 8.41
CA MET A 234 -0.82 14.40 7.24
C MET A 234 -0.99 12.96 6.74
N ALA A 235 0.07 12.14 6.70
CA ALA A 235 0.01 10.74 6.35
C ALA A 235 -0.88 9.95 7.33
N TYR A 236 -0.68 10.14 8.63
CA TYR A 236 -1.54 9.59 9.67
C TYR A 236 -3.00 10.00 9.50
N GLY A 237 -3.24 11.29 9.25
CA GLY A 237 -4.59 11.84 9.06
C GLY A 237 -5.32 11.22 7.87
N ARG A 238 -4.65 11.00 6.74
CA ARG A 238 -5.25 10.37 5.56
C ARG A 238 -5.62 8.91 5.80
N LEU A 239 -4.73 8.12 6.41
CA LEU A 239 -5.00 6.72 6.71
C LEU A 239 -6.10 6.55 7.77
N ARG A 240 -6.11 7.41 8.81
CA ARG A 240 -7.22 7.47 9.78
C ARG A 240 -8.52 7.88 9.14
N GLY A 241 -8.50 8.89 8.29
CA GLY A 241 -9.67 9.37 7.54
C GLY A 241 -10.28 8.30 6.63
N ALA A 242 -9.46 7.38 6.11
CA ALA A 242 -9.93 6.18 5.39
C ALA A 242 -10.58 5.15 6.33
N GLY A 243 -10.42 5.29 7.64
CA GLY A 243 -10.98 4.45 8.68
C GLY A 243 -10.09 3.26 9.06
N ALA A 244 -8.77 3.44 9.03
CA ALA A 244 -7.85 2.48 9.60
C ALA A 244 -8.14 2.29 11.10
N ASN A 245 -8.17 1.03 11.57
CA ASN A 245 -8.33 0.74 13.00
C ASN A 245 -7.10 1.22 13.78
N PHE A 246 -5.92 1.09 13.17
CA PHE A 246 -4.65 1.58 13.72
C PHE A 246 -3.81 2.20 12.61
N VAL A 247 -2.97 3.15 12.99
CA VAL A 247 -1.91 3.69 12.11
C VAL A 247 -0.62 3.73 12.93
N VAL A 248 0.45 3.24 12.33
CA VAL A 248 1.80 3.21 12.91
C VAL A 248 2.82 3.76 11.90
N ASP A 249 4.03 4.04 12.34
CA ASP A 249 5.07 4.56 11.46
C ASP A 249 5.49 3.54 10.41
N GLU A 250 5.83 2.33 10.84
CA GLU A 250 6.47 1.33 9.98
C GLU A 250 6.07 -0.10 10.37
N ILE A 251 6.40 -1.06 9.51
CA ILE A 251 6.05 -2.47 9.68
C ILE A 251 6.60 -3.06 11.00
N GLY A 252 7.72 -2.53 11.49
CA GLY A 252 8.33 -2.94 12.76
C GLY A 252 7.44 -2.72 13.98
N ASN A 253 6.49 -1.76 13.90
CA ASN A 253 5.55 -1.45 14.99
C ASN A 253 4.27 -2.30 14.94
N VAL A 254 4.03 -3.02 13.84
CA VAL A 254 2.80 -3.82 13.66
C VAL A 254 2.65 -4.93 14.72
N PRO A 255 3.70 -5.68 15.12
CA PRO A 255 3.55 -6.76 16.11
C PRO A 255 2.90 -6.34 17.43
N GLU A 256 3.20 -5.14 17.93
CA GLU A 256 2.61 -4.59 19.16
C GLU A 256 1.11 -4.30 18.99
N VAL A 257 0.70 -3.85 17.80
CA VAL A 257 -0.71 -3.65 17.45
C VAL A 257 -1.46 -4.98 17.38
N LEU A 258 -0.84 -6.02 16.82
CA LEU A 258 -1.46 -7.36 16.77
C LEU A 258 -1.75 -7.93 18.15
N VAL A 259 -0.88 -7.68 19.14
CA VAL A 259 -1.13 -8.07 20.53
C VAL A 259 -2.40 -7.38 21.07
N LYS A 260 -2.55 -6.07 20.83
CA LYS A 260 -3.74 -5.31 21.23
C LYS A 260 -5.02 -5.83 20.56
N ILE A 261 -4.96 -6.10 19.24
CA ILE A 261 -6.11 -6.68 18.53
C ILE A 261 -6.50 -8.02 19.12
N ASN A 262 -5.55 -8.87 19.47
CA ASN A 262 -5.82 -10.15 20.15
C ASN A 262 -6.45 -9.96 21.53
N GLU A 263 -6.06 -8.94 22.29
CA GLU A 263 -6.70 -8.59 23.56
C GLU A 263 -8.16 -8.14 23.35
N MET A 264 -8.41 -7.34 22.32
CA MET A 264 -9.75 -6.88 21.94
C MET A 264 -10.64 -8.04 21.51
N LEU A 265 -10.12 -8.98 20.73
CA LEU A 265 -10.85 -10.18 20.28
C LEU A 265 -11.25 -11.08 21.47
N ARG A 266 -10.37 -11.20 22.48
CA ARG A 266 -10.66 -12.01 23.68
C ARG A 266 -11.66 -11.34 24.62
N ASN A 267 -11.72 -10.03 24.65
CA ASN A 267 -12.53 -9.25 25.58
C ASN A 267 -13.42 -8.23 24.84
N PRO A 268 -14.36 -8.66 24.00
CA PRO A 268 -15.15 -7.77 23.14
C PRO A 268 -16.08 -6.82 23.92
N GLN A 269 -16.24 -7.01 25.24
CA GLN A 269 -17.08 -6.15 26.08
C GLN A 269 -16.33 -4.94 26.66
N ASN A 270 -14.99 -4.90 26.55
CA ASN A 270 -14.23 -3.74 26.97
C ASN A 270 -14.33 -2.66 25.88
N ASP A 271 -14.73 -1.46 26.30
CA ASP A 271 -14.63 -0.27 25.44
C ASP A 271 -13.16 0.13 25.34
N TYR A 272 -12.50 -0.28 24.26
CA TYR A 272 -11.09 0.04 24.03
C TYR A 272 -10.87 1.42 23.41
N GLY A 273 -11.93 2.26 23.33
CA GLY A 273 -11.84 3.63 22.84
C GLY A 273 -11.11 3.70 21.49
N LEU A 274 -11.63 3.07 20.45
CA LEU A 274 -11.03 3.10 19.09
C LEU A 274 -10.82 4.51 18.53
N GLU A 275 -11.27 5.54 19.26
CA GLU A 275 -11.03 6.96 18.98
C GLU A 275 -9.71 7.48 19.56
N GLU A 276 -9.06 6.81 20.51
CA GLU A 276 -7.75 7.20 21.03
C GLU A 276 -6.64 6.64 20.14
N HIS A 277 -6.18 7.47 19.29
CA HIS A 277 -5.10 7.31 18.33
C HIS A 277 -3.77 7.02 19.02
N PHE A 278 -3.36 5.75 19.04
CA PHE A 278 -2.07 5.37 19.57
C PHE A 278 -0.94 5.91 18.68
N ARG A 279 -0.20 6.88 19.19
CA ARG A 279 1.19 7.11 18.80
C ARG A 279 2.05 6.12 19.58
N MET A 280 2.68 5.19 18.90
CA MET A 280 3.86 4.50 19.40
C MET A 280 5.07 5.07 18.66
N GLY A 281 5.65 6.12 19.24
CA GLY A 281 6.88 6.73 18.79
C GLY A 281 7.36 7.69 19.86
N SER A 282 8.36 7.30 20.59
CA SER A 282 9.35 8.11 21.27
C SER A 282 10.65 7.37 21.26
#